data_5fcc1c67c3456e44551e9d766e655666
#
_entry.id   5fcc1c67c3456e44551e9d766e655666
#
_cell.length_a   1.000
_cell.length_b   1.000
_cell.length_c   1.000
_cell.angle_alpha   90.00
_cell.angle_beta   90.00
_cell.angle_gamma   90.00
#
_symmetry.space_group_name_H-M   'P 1'
#
loop_
_entity.id
_entity.type
_entity.pdbx_description
1 polymer ?
#
loop_
_entity_poly.entity_id
_entity_poly.type
_entity_poly.pdbx_seq_one_letter_code
_entity_poly.pdbx_strand_id
1 'polypeptide(L)'
;PVVVEVEDITPEIAPEVIAEATHYLVEDSMLSPQIDGALLHESIEGRLAEVEEPGNNATFEINADNIPVVVPSRVGRGVSDEVLAAAVSNAMFAEGDARVTSAPITVRDPWLTTDKAMELGVIEEISSFTQQVNYAEYMAHNLALASEYIDGTLLLPGDVFSMNKTTENRD
;
A
#
# COMPACT_ATOMS: atom_id res chain seq x y z
N PRO A 1 -5.06 16.23 -21.15
CA PRO A 1 -4.86 15.83 -19.77
C PRO A 1 -6.09 16.14 -18.90
N VAL A 2 -6.14 15.54 -17.72
CA VAL A 2 -7.04 15.92 -16.62
C VAL A 2 -6.18 16.58 -15.55
N VAL A 3 -6.59 17.73 -15.05
CA VAL A 3 -5.93 18.44 -13.95
C VAL A 3 -6.62 18.07 -12.65
N VAL A 4 -5.86 17.60 -11.66
CA VAL A 4 -6.40 17.23 -10.36
C VAL A 4 -5.90 18.21 -9.32
N GLU A 5 -6.81 18.93 -8.67
CA GLU A 5 -6.49 19.83 -7.57
C GLU A 5 -6.41 19.03 -6.27
N VAL A 6 -5.24 19.06 -5.62
CA VAL A 6 -4.96 18.40 -4.34
C VAL A 6 -4.29 19.43 -3.43
N GLU A 7 -5.01 19.98 -2.49
CA GLU A 7 -4.52 21.09 -1.63
C GLU A 7 -3.88 22.21 -2.48
N ASP A 8 -2.59 22.45 -2.32
CA ASP A 8 -1.86 23.55 -2.99
C ASP A 8 -1.17 23.09 -4.30
N ILE A 9 -1.38 21.84 -4.73
CA ILE A 9 -0.80 21.31 -5.97
C ILE A 9 -1.88 20.98 -7.00
N THR A 10 -1.48 21.03 -8.27
CA THR A 10 -2.36 20.76 -9.42
C THR A 10 -1.68 19.83 -10.42
N PRO A 11 -1.44 18.54 -10.06
CA PRO A 11 -0.87 17.59 -11.00
C PRO A 11 -1.76 17.36 -12.21
N GLU A 12 -1.13 17.12 -13.35
CA GLU A 12 -1.79 16.78 -14.61
C GLU A 12 -1.60 15.29 -14.89
N ILE A 13 -2.70 14.60 -15.22
CA ILE A 13 -2.68 13.21 -15.65
C ILE A 13 -2.83 13.19 -17.18
N ALA A 14 -1.84 12.59 -17.83
CA ALA A 14 -1.80 12.51 -19.29
C ALA A 14 -2.93 11.61 -19.85
N PRO A 15 -3.45 11.91 -21.06
CA PRO A 15 -4.50 11.09 -21.67
C PRO A 15 -4.10 9.62 -21.85
N GLU A 16 -2.82 9.36 -22.10
CA GLU A 16 -2.25 8.04 -22.30
C GLU A 16 -2.37 7.20 -21.03
N VAL A 17 -2.06 7.80 -19.86
CA VAL A 17 -2.18 7.16 -18.55
C VAL A 17 -3.65 6.87 -18.22
N ILE A 18 -4.55 7.82 -18.50
CA ILE A 18 -5.99 7.62 -18.30
C ILE A 18 -6.50 6.45 -19.17
N ALA A 19 -6.03 6.35 -20.42
CA ALA A 19 -6.42 5.26 -21.32
C ALA A 19 -5.88 3.90 -20.82
N GLU A 20 -4.65 3.84 -20.29
CA GLU A 20 -4.05 2.64 -19.72
C GLU A 20 -4.77 2.20 -18.44
N ALA A 21 -5.12 3.16 -17.59
CA ALA A 21 -5.83 2.91 -16.34
C ALA A 21 -7.32 2.55 -16.54
N THR A 22 -7.88 2.76 -17.76
CA THR A 22 -9.31 2.53 -18.01
C THR A 22 -9.58 1.12 -18.52
N HIS A 23 -10.36 0.37 -17.77
CA HIS A 23 -10.87 -0.95 -18.15
C HIS A 23 -12.38 -0.88 -18.33
N TYR A 24 -12.94 -1.76 -19.18
CA TYR A 24 -14.38 -1.81 -19.42
C TYR A 24 -14.94 -3.11 -18.88
N LEU A 25 -15.92 -2.99 -17.99
CA LEU A 25 -16.71 -4.13 -17.51
C LEU A 25 -18.06 -4.15 -18.21
N VAL A 26 -18.60 -5.35 -18.43
CA VAL A 26 -19.95 -5.54 -18.94
C VAL A 26 -20.88 -5.73 -17.76
N GLU A 27 -21.71 -4.72 -17.48
CA GLU A 27 -22.75 -4.77 -16.46
C GLU A 27 -24.10 -4.53 -17.13
N ASP A 28 -25.08 -5.39 -16.89
CA ASP A 28 -26.43 -5.32 -17.46
C ASP A 28 -26.45 -5.09 -18.98
N SER A 29 -25.53 -5.74 -19.72
CA SER A 29 -25.34 -5.60 -21.18
C SER A 29 -24.88 -4.21 -21.65
N MET A 30 -24.38 -3.37 -20.74
CA MET A 30 -23.71 -2.10 -21.05
C MET A 30 -22.24 -2.17 -20.65
N LEU A 31 -21.40 -1.42 -21.42
CA LEU A 31 -20.01 -1.22 -21.08
C LEU A 31 -19.90 -0.09 -20.06
N SER A 32 -19.38 -0.40 -18.89
CA SER A 32 -19.09 0.57 -17.83
C SER A 32 -17.57 0.74 -17.71
N PRO A 33 -17.04 1.98 -17.84
CA PRO A 33 -15.62 2.23 -17.62
C PRO A 33 -15.30 2.13 -16.12
N GLN A 34 -14.26 1.37 -15.82
CA GLN A 34 -13.65 1.30 -14.49
C GLN A 34 -12.23 1.85 -14.59
N ILE A 35 -11.86 2.71 -13.66
CA ILE A 35 -10.54 3.32 -13.64
C ILE A 35 -9.71 2.70 -12.52
N ASP A 36 -8.51 2.26 -12.85
CA ASP A 36 -7.51 1.84 -11.88
C ASP A 36 -6.87 3.09 -11.24
N GLY A 37 -7.28 3.40 -10.02
CA GLY A 37 -6.78 4.53 -9.26
C GLY A 37 -5.32 4.40 -8.87
N ALA A 38 -4.80 3.18 -8.69
CA ALA A 38 -3.42 2.95 -8.33
C ALA A 38 -2.48 3.35 -9.48
N LEU A 39 -2.81 3.02 -10.73
CA LEU A 39 -2.04 3.47 -11.90
C LEU A 39 -2.06 5.01 -12.05
N LEU A 40 -3.20 5.65 -11.76
CA LEU A 40 -3.27 7.11 -11.75
C LEU A 40 -2.38 7.70 -10.67
N HIS A 41 -2.44 7.15 -9.46
CA HIS A 41 -1.64 7.58 -8.32
C HIS A 41 -0.14 7.48 -8.62
N GLU A 42 0.32 6.33 -9.12
CA GLU A 42 1.71 6.10 -9.51
C GLU A 42 2.18 7.16 -10.53
N SER A 43 1.33 7.53 -11.50
CA SER A 43 1.70 8.50 -12.54
C SER A 43 1.99 9.91 -12.02
N ILE A 44 1.42 10.28 -10.87
CA ILE A 44 1.59 11.61 -10.24
C ILE A 44 2.21 11.53 -8.84
N GLU A 45 2.72 10.38 -8.42
CA GLU A 45 3.31 10.12 -7.10
C GLU A 45 4.35 11.19 -6.71
N GLY A 46 5.23 11.54 -7.66
CA GLY A 46 6.27 12.55 -7.42
C GLY A 46 5.72 13.94 -7.07
N ARG A 47 4.50 14.27 -7.51
CA ARG A 47 3.81 15.52 -7.14
C ARG A 47 3.02 15.36 -5.85
N LEU A 48 2.37 14.22 -5.67
CA LEU A 48 1.61 13.91 -4.45
C LEU A 48 2.53 13.85 -3.22
N ALA A 49 3.78 13.40 -3.36
CA ALA A 49 4.77 13.39 -2.29
C ALA A 49 5.06 14.76 -1.65
N GLU A 50 4.66 15.86 -2.30
CA GLU A 50 4.77 17.21 -1.75
C GLU A 50 3.72 17.48 -0.63
N VAL A 51 2.60 16.76 -0.66
CA VAL A 51 1.44 16.99 0.23
C VAL A 51 0.99 15.73 1.00
N GLU A 52 1.43 14.55 0.56
CA GLU A 52 1.15 13.29 1.24
C GLU A 52 2.17 12.97 2.32
N GLU A 53 1.69 12.35 3.39
CA GLU A 53 2.53 11.82 4.46
C GLU A 53 2.29 10.32 4.57
N PRO A 54 3.32 9.48 4.34
CA PRO A 54 3.16 8.04 4.47
C PRO A 54 2.91 7.65 5.93
N GLY A 55 1.87 6.87 6.15
CA GLY A 55 1.61 6.20 7.42
C GLY A 55 2.32 4.86 7.50
N ASN A 56 2.47 4.36 8.71
CA ASN A 56 2.93 2.98 8.94
C ASN A 56 2.17 2.35 10.10
N ASN A 57 2.00 1.04 10.02
CA ASN A 57 1.49 0.25 11.14
C ASN A 57 2.53 0.18 12.26
N ALA A 58 2.07 -0.04 13.49
CA ALA A 58 2.97 -0.46 14.54
C ALA A 58 3.59 -1.81 14.19
N THR A 59 4.83 -2.00 14.58
CA THR A 59 5.57 -3.25 14.41
C THR A 59 6.25 -3.65 15.72
N PHE A 60 6.93 -4.78 15.73
CA PHE A 60 7.70 -5.23 16.90
C PHE A 60 9.15 -5.40 16.49
N GLU A 61 10.05 -4.92 17.32
CA GLU A 61 11.49 -5.15 17.19
C GLU A 61 12.02 -5.82 18.43
N ILE A 62 13.04 -6.66 18.27
CA ILE A 62 13.72 -7.29 19.40
C ILE A 62 14.88 -6.40 19.84
N ASN A 63 14.85 -5.92 21.07
CA ASN A 63 15.90 -5.08 21.62
C ASN A 63 17.16 -5.88 21.99
N ALA A 64 18.20 -5.18 22.46
CA ALA A 64 19.48 -5.79 22.83
C ALA A 64 19.38 -6.81 24.01
N ASP A 65 18.32 -6.71 24.81
CA ASP A 65 18.03 -7.61 25.93
C ASP A 65 17.16 -8.81 25.52
N ASN A 66 16.95 -9.00 24.21
CA ASN A 66 16.09 -10.04 23.62
C ASN A 66 14.61 -9.91 24.03
N ILE A 67 14.14 -8.66 24.22
CA ILE A 67 12.77 -8.36 24.61
C ILE A 67 12.07 -7.67 23.42
N PRO A 68 10.86 -8.11 23.00
CA PRO A 68 10.07 -7.43 22.01
C PRO A 68 9.65 -6.03 22.50
N VAL A 69 9.84 -5.03 21.66
CA VAL A 69 9.37 -3.66 21.90
C VAL A 69 8.51 -3.18 20.75
N VAL A 70 7.46 -2.43 21.06
CA VAL A 70 6.58 -1.89 20.03
C VAL A 70 7.26 -0.70 19.34
N VAL A 71 7.37 -0.77 18.02
CA VAL A 71 7.71 0.38 17.17
C VAL A 71 6.41 1.13 16.87
N PRO A 72 6.31 2.42 17.18
CA PRO A 72 5.05 3.15 17.06
C PRO A 72 4.53 3.24 15.62
N SER A 73 3.20 3.15 15.49
CA SER A 73 2.51 3.48 14.26
C SER A 73 2.53 4.98 13.98
N ARG A 74 2.37 5.33 12.71
CA ARG A 74 2.17 6.71 12.26
C ARG A 74 0.91 6.76 11.40
N VAL A 75 0.05 7.70 11.70
CA VAL A 75 -1.09 8.04 10.85
C VAL A 75 -0.58 8.65 9.54
N GLY A 76 -1.07 8.15 8.43
CA GLY A 76 -0.78 8.71 7.11
C GLY A 76 -1.86 9.69 6.67
N ARG A 77 -1.53 10.50 5.67
CA ARG A 77 -2.50 11.33 4.96
C ARG A 77 -2.17 11.32 3.48
N GLY A 78 -3.20 11.27 2.64
CA GLY A 78 -2.99 11.23 1.19
C GLY A 78 -4.31 11.10 0.44
N VAL A 79 -4.24 11.17 -0.89
CA VAL A 79 -5.38 10.91 -1.76
C VAL A 79 -5.55 9.40 -1.90
N SER A 80 -6.75 8.88 -1.66
CA SER A 80 -6.99 7.45 -1.92
C SER A 80 -7.18 7.18 -3.41
N ASP A 81 -6.81 5.97 -3.84
CA ASP A 81 -6.92 5.54 -5.23
C ASP A 81 -8.36 5.63 -5.73
N GLU A 82 -9.35 5.30 -4.87
CA GLU A 82 -10.77 5.39 -5.19
C GLU A 82 -11.22 6.84 -5.41
N VAL A 83 -10.74 7.77 -4.58
CA VAL A 83 -11.05 9.21 -4.72
C VAL A 83 -10.44 9.74 -6.01
N LEU A 84 -9.21 9.37 -6.32
CA LEU A 84 -8.53 9.78 -7.54
C LEU A 84 -9.22 9.20 -8.79
N ALA A 85 -9.57 7.91 -8.77
CA ALA A 85 -10.31 7.28 -9.85
C ALA A 85 -11.67 7.93 -10.10
N ALA A 86 -12.42 8.22 -9.03
CA ALA A 86 -13.71 8.90 -9.14
C ALA A 86 -13.57 10.33 -9.68
N ALA A 87 -12.59 11.09 -9.21
CA ALA A 87 -12.31 12.45 -9.68
C ALA A 87 -11.98 12.46 -11.19
N VAL A 88 -11.09 11.57 -11.63
CA VAL A 88 -10.71 11.46 -13.05
C VAL A 88 -11.87 10.95 -13.90
N SER A 89 -12.65 9.97 -13.43
CA SER A 89 -13.82 9.45 -14.13
C SER A 89 -14.84 10.56 -14.47
N ASN A 90 -15.05 11.48 -13.54
CA ASN A 90 -15.97 12.60 -13.71
C ASN A 90 -15.47 13.64 -14.75
N ALA A 91 -14.14 13.80 -14.88
CA ALA A 91 -13.52 14.83 -15.70
C ALA A 91 -13.01 14.34 -17.06
N MET A 92 -12.77 13.03 -17.25
CA MET A 92 -12.06 12.52 -18.43
C MET A 92 -12.82 12.74 -19.76
N PHE A 93 -14.15 12.80 -19.73
CA PHE A 93 -14.98 13.06 -20.91
C PHE A 93 -15.37 14.53 -21.07
N ALA A 94 -14.98 15.39 -20.12
CA ALA A 94 -15.28 16.81 -20.19
C ALA A 94 -14.33 17.55 -21.16
N GLU A 95 -14.68 18.77 -21.52
CA GLU A 95 -13.87 19.64 -22.38
C GLU A 95 -13.51 20.94 -21.65
N GLY A 96 -12.37 21.53 -22.04
CA GLY A 96 -11.91 22.82 -21.52
C GLY A 96 -11.71 22.79 -20.00
N ASP A 97 -12.18 23.84 -19.33
CA ASP A 97 -12.01 24.01 -17.88
C ASP A 97 -12.74 22.95 -17.04
N ALA A 98 -13.72 22.22 -17.63
CA ALA A 98 -14.39 21.12 -16.95
C ALA A 98 -13.50 19.86 -16.80
N ARG A 99 -12.30 19.84 -17.35
CA ARG A 99 -11.28 18.81 -17.11
C ARG A 99 -10.44 19.06 -15.85
N VAL A 100 -10.78 20.06 -15.06
CA VAL A 100 -10.22 20.30 -13.73
C VAL A 100 -11.15 19.64 -12.71
N THR A 101 -10.57 18.84 -11.83
CA THR A 101 -11.30 18.13 -10.78
C THR A 101 -10.54 18.21 -9.46
N SER A 102 -11.19 17.92 -8.35
CA SER A 102 -10.55 17.95 -7.03
C SER A 102 -10.52 16.56 -6.40
N ALA A 103 -9.40 16.22 -5.79
CA ALA A 103 -9.22 15.01 -5.01
C ALA A 103 -8.74 15.37 -3.60
N PRO A 104 -9.63 15.37 -2.60
CA PRO A 104 -9.26 15.75 -1.24
C PRO A 104 -8.31 14.72 -0.60
N ILE A 105 -7.38 15.22 0.21
CA ILE A 105 -6.55 14.39 1.08
C ILE A 105 -7.41 13.86 2.22
N THR A 106 -7.22 12.57 2.51
CA THR A 106 -7.87 11.88 3.62
C THR A 106 -6.83 11.32 4.60
N VAL A 107 -7.23 11.16 5.84
CA VAL A 107 -6.42 10.50 6.86
C VAL A 107 -6.48 9.00 6.63
N ARG A 108 -5.31 8.34 6.69
CA ARG A 108 -5.16 6.89 6.58
C ARG A 108 -4.70 6.34 7.92
N ASP A 109 -5.65 5.85 8.69
CA ASP A 109 -5.33 5.24 9.98
C ASP A 109 -4.61 3.90 9.79
N PRO A 110 -3.56 3.61 10.57
CA PRO A 110 -2.92 2.31 10.55
C PRO A 110 -3.91 1.24 11.06
N TRP A 111 -3.94 0.08 10.41
CA TRP A 111 -4.78 -1.04 10.87
C TRP A 111 -4.30 -1.58 12.22
N LEU A 112 -2.98 -1.51 12.49
CA LEU A 112 -2.38 -1.79 13.77
C LEU A 112 -1.82 -0.49 14.36
N THR A 113 -2.57 0.10 15.29
CA THR A 113 -2.12 1.28 16.04
C THR A 113 -1.15 0.87 17.14
N THR A 114 -0.36 1.82 17.65
CA THR A 114 0.55 1.60 18.78
C THR A 114 -0.20 1.01 19.99
N ASP A 115 -1.37 1.54 20.33
CA ASP A 115 -2.16 1.07 21.46
C ASP A 115 -2.63 -0.38 21.26
N LYS A 116 -3.14 -0.71 20.07
CA LYS A 116 -3.52 -2.08 19.74
C LYS A 116 -2.33 -3.04 19.79
N ALA A 117 -1.16 -2.61 19.30
CA ALA A 117 0.06 -3.42 19.38
C ALA A 117 0.46 -3.71 20.83
N MET A 118 0.36 -2.72 21.71
CA MET A 118 0.61 -2.93 23.15
C MET A 118 -0.40 -3.88 23.78
N GLU A 119 -1.68 -3.80 23.39
CA GLU A 119 -2.75 -4.68 23.88
C GLU A 119 -2.56 -6.15 23.46
N LEU A 120 -1.83 -6.43 22.36
CA LEU A 120 -1.53 -7.80 21.93
C LEU A 120 -0.65 -8.56 22.93
N GLY A 121 0.07 -7.86 23.81
CA GLY A 121 0.86 -8.47 24.88
C GLY A 121 2.04 -9.31 24.38
N VAL A 122 2.66 -8.91 23.28
CA VAL A 122 3.90 -9.53 22.78
C VAL A 122 5.06 -9.08 23.67
N ILE A 123 5.48 -9.94 24.60
CA ILE A 123 6.41 -9.60 25.69
C ILE A 123 7.67 -10.46 25.76
N GLU A 124 7.68 -11.63 25.13
CA GLU A 124 8.80 -12.56 25.20
C GLU A 124 8.92 -13.45 23.96
N GLU A 125 10.12 -13.93 23.70
CA GLU A 125 10.36 -15.00 22.73
C GLU A 125 9.83 -16.33 23.28
N ILE A 126 8.93 -16.97 22.55
CA ILE A 126 8.37 -18.28 22.95
C ILE A 126 9.12 -19.46 22.36
N SER A 127 9.84 -19.28 21.26
CA SER A 127 10.63 -20.31 20.60
C SER A 127 11.59 -19.72 19.59
N SER A 128 12.77 -20.29 19.48
CA SER A 128 13.72 -20.04 18.39
C SER A 128 14.27 -21.33 17.82
N PHE A 129 14.64 -21.32 16.55
CA PHE A 129 15.26 -22.44 15.88
C PHE A 129 16.32 -21.94 14.90
N THR A 130 17.53 -22.49 15.04
CA THR A 130 18.64 -22.18 14.15
C THR A 130 19.16 -23.45 13.50
N GLN A 131 19.23 -23.46 12.19
CA GLN A 131 19.80 -24.55 11.41
C GLN A 131 20.91 -24.05 10.49
N GLN A 132 22.06 -24.71 10.54
CA GLN A 132 23.16 -24.45 9.61
C GLN A 132 23.04 -25.37 8.42
N VAL A 133 22.92 -24.80 7.22
CA VAL A 133 22.73 -25.55 5.97
C VAL A 133 23.72 -25.05 4.94
N ASN A 134 24.34 -25.96 4.18
CA ASN A 134 25.22 -25.60 3.08
C ASN A 134 24.38 -25.50 1.80
N TYR A 135 24.25 -24.28 1.28
CA TYR A 135 23.50 -23.99 0.06
C TYR A 135 24.44 -23.68 -1.10
N ALA A 136 23.97 -23.94 -2.32
CA ALA A 136 24.49 -23.26 -3.49
C ALA A 136 24.12 -21.76 -3.43
N GLU A 137 24.94 -20.89 -3.99
CA GLU A 137 24.80 -19.43 -3.88
C GLU A 137 23.40 -18.92 -4.30
N TYR A 138 22.82 -19.46 -5.37
CA TYR A 138 21.48 -19.10 -5.82
C TYR A 138 20.36 -19.47 -4.82
N MET A 139 20.56 -20.59 -4.08
CA MET A 139 19.61 -21.00 -3.04
C MET A 139 19.71 -20.12 -1.82
N ALA A 140 20.91 -19.63 -1.48
CA ALA A 140 21.11 -18.70 -0.38
C ALA A 140 20.38 -17.37 -0.63
N HIS A 141 20.42 -16.85 -1.87
CA HIS A 141 19.69 -15.65 -2.26
C HIS A 141 18.16 -15.82 -2.12
N ASN A 142 17.62 -16.89 -2.69
CA ASN A 142 16.19 -17.15 -2.63
C ASN A 142 15.69 -17.37 -1.20
N LEU A 143 16.51 -18.00 -0.35
CA LEU A 143 16.17 -18.19 1.06
C LEU A 143 16.18 -16.87 1.83
N ALA A 144 17.19 -16.01 1.59
CA ALA A 144 17.27 -14.69 2.19
C ALA A 144 16.04 -13.84 1.82
N LEU A 145 15.67 -13.80 0.54
CA LEU A 145 14.50 -13.10 0.06
C LEU A 145 13.20 -13.63 0.68
N ALA A 146 13.01 -14.94 0.72
CA ALA A 146 11.84 -15.55 1.34
C ALA A 146 11.78 -15.25 2.85
N SER A 147 12.93 -15.20 3.54
CA SER A 147 13.01 -14.84 4.95
C SER A 147 12.64 -13.38 5.19
N GLU A 148 13.07 -12.47 4.31
CA GLU A 148 12.72 -11.06 4.36
C GLU A 148 11.20 -10.83 4.25
N TYR A 149 10.51 -11.57 3.37
CA TYR A 149 9.05 -11.50 3.26
C TYR A 149 8.30 -12.05 4.49
N ILE A 150 8.89 -12.98 5.21
CA ILE A 150 8.27 -13.62 6.38
C ILE A 150 8.56 -12.81 7.65
N ASP A 151 9.71 -12.17 7.70
CA ASP A 151 10.14 -11.41 8.87
C ASP A 151 9.12 -10.33 9.25
N GLY A 152 8.85 -10.19 10.54
CA GLY A 152 7.86 -9.26 11.06
C GLY A 152 6.40 -9.66 10.81
N THR A 153 6.09 -10.83 10.24
CA THR A 153 4.70 -11.28 10.05
C THR A 153 3.98 -11.41 11.39
N LEU A 154 2.92 -10.63 11.57
CA LEU A 154 2.05 -10.69 12.73
C LEU A 154 0.86 -11.61 12.46
N LEU A 155 0.65 -12.59 13.34
CA LEU A 155 -0.50 -13.48 13.33
C LEU A 155 -1.36 -13.22 14.56
N LEU A 156 -2.62 -12.88 14.33
CA LEU A 156 -3.61 -12.73 15.40
C LEU A 156 -4.23 -14.09 15.74
N PRO A 157 -4.85 -14.24 16.91
CA PRO A 157 -5.57 -15.47 17.27
C PRO A 157 -6.63 -15.85 16.22
N GLY A 158 -6.47 -17.02 15.62
CA GLY A 158 -7.34 -17.51 14.55
C GLY A 158 -6.83 -17.28 13.13
N ASP A 159 -5.77 -16.52 12.94
CA ASP A 159 -5.15 -16.34 11.63
C ASP A 159 -4.48 -17.61 11.12
N VAL A 160 -4.44 -17.74 9.81
CA VAL A 160 -3.76 -18.84 9.12
C VAL A 160 -2.57 -18.29 8.35
N PHE A 161 -1.37 -18.68 8.76
CA PHE A 161 -0.17 -18.37 8.01
C PHE A 161 -0.13 -19.16 6.69
N SER A 162 0.06 -18.46 5.59
CA SER A 162 0.24 -19.07 4.28
C SER A 162 1.53 -18.59 3.64
N MET A 163 2.55 -19.45 3.59
CA MET A 163 3.83 -19.15 2.93
C MET A 163 3.64 -18.56 1.54
N ASN A 164 2.77 -19.17 0.72
CA ASN A 164 2.55 -18.73 -0.66
C ASN A 164 1.90 -17.34 -0.77
N LYS A 165 1.11 -16.94 0.22
CA LYS A 165 0.53 -15.58 0.26
C LYS A 165 1.55 -14.55 0.76
N THR A 166 2.37 -14.95 1.74
CA THR A 166 3.35 -14.06 2.36
C THR A 166 4.54 -13.79 1.46
N THR A 167 4.98 -14.79 0.68
CA THR A 167 6.14 -14.65 -0.21
C THR A 167 5.80 -14.15 -1.61
N GLU A 168 4.54 -13.81 -1.88
CA GLU A 168 4.03 -13.34 -3.19
C GLU A 168 4.89 -13.71 -4.42
N ASN A 169 4.30 -13.79 -5.61
CA ASN A 169 4.91 -14.03 -6.92
C ASN A 169 6.24 -14.80 -6.96
N ARG A 170 6.14 -16.06 -7.27
CA ARG A 170 7.27 -16.91 -7.74
C ARG A 170 7.36 -16.82 -9.25
N ASP A 171 8.03 -15.83 -9.76
CA ASP A 171 8.49 -15.81 -11.16
C ASP A 171 9.90 -16.38 -11.25
#